data_ed111521ae21adb9cddc445da841509d
#
_entry.id   ed111521ae21adb9cddc445da841509d
#
_cell.length_a   1.000
_cell.length_b   1.000
_cell.length_c   1.000
_cell.angle_alpha   90.00
_cell.angle_beta   90.00
_cell.angle_gamma   90.00
#
_symmetry.space_group_name_H-M   'P 1'
#
loop_
_entity.id
_entity.type
_entity.pdbx_description
1 polymer ?
#
loop_
_entity_poly.entity_id
_entity_poly.type
_entity_poly.pdbx_seq_one_letter_code
_entity_poly.pdbx_strand_id
1 'polypeptide(L)'
;MPDITIKNVMPKAALPGGEVVIEYSGHELEGTSQPEVRFGDFSAQVTMASSNHIIAKVPESSAELGTSELVITTNGDTSRPFPYEIGKKLASNLHPVANPAIDADGNVYATYSGRRGQKTPVSIYKITPKGAVTPFVTDIMNATGLAFSLTGELFVSSRYEGNVYRVDRAGRTELFTEGMGIASGIAFDRDGNLYVGDRTGSIFKINSSKEIFVFATLEPSIAAYHLAFGFDDYLYVAGPTTSSFDSIYRISPSGEVDRFFTGLGRPQGIAFDIDGHPYVVASYRGRRGIFRFRDPKKPELAVAGLNLVGLAFDRQENLMVVDSSSLYRVRLRILGKPLP
;
A
#
# COMPACT_ATOMS: atom_id res chain seq x y z
N MET A 1 1.68 -26.25 -35.76
CA MET A 1 0.61 -25.43 -35.13
C MET A 1 1.30 -24.23 -34.52
N PRO A 2 0.79 -23.02 -34.56
CA PRO A 2 1.41 -21.91 -33.90
C PRO A 2 1.31 -22.13 -32.40
N ASP A 3 2.48 -22.24 -31.74
CA ASP A 3 2.56 -22.39 -30.27
C ASP A 3 1.97 -21.16 -29.57
N ILE A 4 1.03 -21.36 -28.65
CA ILE A 4 0.52 -20.27 -27.79
C ILE A 4 1.70 -19.67 -27.02
N THR A 5 1.92 -18.39 -27.19
CA THR A 5 3.04 -17.68 -26.54
C THR A 5 2.52 -16.48 -25.76
N ILE A 6 2.74 -16.47 -24.45
CA ILE A 6 2.49 -15.32 -23.59
C ILE A 6 3.62 -14.30 -23.82
N LYS A 7 3.27 -13.11 -24.32
CA LYS A 7 4.23 -12.03 -24.62
C LYS A 7 4.46 -11.14 -23.46
N ASN A 8 3.39 -10.79 -22.74
CA ASN A 8 3.44 -9.83 -21.65
C ASN A 8 2.26 -10.04 -20.70
N VAL A 9 2.44 -9.65 -19.43
CA VAL A 9 1.38 -9.59 -18.42
C VAL A 9 1.48 -8.26 -17.68
N MET A 10 0.37 -7.56 -17.57
CA MET A 10 0.30 -6.26 -16.91
C MET A 10 -0.85 -6.19 -15.89
N PRO A 11 -0.57 -5.68 -14.67
CA PRO A 11 0.75 -5.26 -14.17
C PRO A 11 1.71 -6.44 -13.98
N LYS A 12 2.96 -6.15 -13.61
CA LYS A 12 4.00 -7.19 -13.41
C LYS A 12 3.81 -8.03 -12.16
N ALA A 13 2.98 -7.56 -11.24
CA ALA A 13 2.60 -8.27 -10.03
C ALA A 13 1.14 -8.02 -9.69
N ALA A 14 0.52 -8.94 -8.95
CA ALA A 14 -0.83 -8.77 -8.42
C ALA A 14 -0.97 -9.45 -7.06
N LEU A 15 -1.92 -8.97 -6.26
CA LEU A 15 -2.43 -9.71 -5.11
C LEU A 15 -3.53 -10.68 -5.57
N PRO A 16 -3.86 -11.71 -4.77
CA PRO A 16 -5.06 -12.51 -4.98
C PRO A 16 -6.31 -11.63 -5.17
N GLY A 17 -7.17 -11.98 -6.10
CA GLY A 17 -8.31 -11.16 -6.52
C GLY A 17 -7.98 -10.00 -7.47
N GLY A 18 -6.70 -9.66 -7.64
CA GLY A 18 -6.24 -8.62 -8.56
C GLY A 18 -6.46 -9.02 -10.03
N GLU A 19 -6.75 -8.03 -10.87
CA GLU A 19 -7.03 -8.23 -12.28
C GLU A 19 -5.81 -7.96 -13.15
N VAL A 20 -5.47 -8.89 -14.05
CA VAL A 20 -4.31 -8.82 -14.93
C VAL A 20 -4.74 -8.86 -16.38
N VAL A 21 -3.99 -8.18 -17.24
CA VAL A 21 -4.11 -8.26 -18.70
C VAL A 21 -2.95 -9.08 -19.23
N ILE A 22 -3.26 -10.16 -19.92
CA ILE A 22 -2.29 -11.07 -20.54
C ILE A 22 -2.32 -10.82 -22.03
N GLU A 23 -1.18 -10.41 -22.60
CA GLU A 23 -0.97 -10.30 -24.04
C GLU A 23 -0.34 -11.61 -24.55
N TYR A 24 -0.95 -12.21 -25.56
CA TYR A 24 -0.49 -13.48 -26.12
C TYR A 24 -0.64 -13.55 -27.64
N SER A 25 -0.06 -14.56 -28.25
CA SER A 25 -0.21 -14.85 -29.70
C SER A 25 -0.18 -16.36 -29.95
N GLY A 26 -0.53 -16.75 -31.18
CA GLY A 26 -0.44 -18.13 -31.63
C GLY A 26 -1.77 -18.87 -31.66
N HIS A 27 -2.90 -18.19 -31.41
CA HIS A 27 -4.20 -18.81 -31.50
C HIS A 27 -5.26 -17.85 -32.05
N GLU A 28 -6.04 -18.28 -33.00
CA GLU A 28 -7.30 -17.64 -33.40
C GLU A 28 -8.41 -18.23 -32.53
N LEU A 29 -9.14 -17.38 -31.81
CA LEU A 29 -10.34 -17.81 -31.07
C LEU A 29 -11.43 -18.16 -32.09
N GLU A 30 -11.30 -19.32 -32.73
CA GLU A 30 -12.37 -19.92 -33.53
C GLU A 30 -13.27 -20.75 -32.61
N GLY A 31 -14.52 -20.36 -32.49
CA GLY A 31 -15.52 -21.10 -31.73
C GLY A 31 -15.83 -20.53 -30.33
N THR A 32 -16.62 -21.26 -29.56
CA THR A 32 -17.21 -20.85 -28.27
C THR A 32 -16.38 -21.19 -27.03
N SER A 33 -15.20 -21.79 -27.17
CA SER A 33 -14.41 -22.21 -26.03
C SER A 33 -13.62 -21.03 -25.46
N GLN A 34 -13.90 -20.65 -24.19
CA GLN A 34 -13.11 -19.67 -23.50
C GLN A 34 -11.73 -20.27 -23.13
N PRO A 35 -10.63 -19.50 -23.25
CA PRO A 35 -9.32 -19.95 -22.81
C PRO A 35 -9.33 -20.16 -21.29
N GLU A 36 -8.67 -21.23 -20.86
CA GLU A 36 -8.36 -21.46 -19.46
C GLU A 36 -7.03 -20.76 -19.11
N VAL A 37 -7.00 -20.05 -17.97
CA VAL A 37 -5.81 -19.42 -17.42
C VAL A 37 -5.54 -20.00 -16.05
N ARG A 38 -4.30 -20.40 -15.79
CA ARG A 38 -3.89 -20.96 -14.50
C ARG A 38 -2.66 -20.25 -13.96
N PHE A 39 -2.62 -20.08 -12.63
CA PHE A 39 -1.46 -19.63 -11.87
C PHE A 39 -1.01 -20.80 -10.99
N GLY A 40 0.07 -21.49 -11.40
CA GLY A 40 0.41 -22.78 -10.84
C GLY A 40 -0.75 -23.79 -11.01
N ASP A 41 -1.19 -24.37 -9.90
CA ASP A 41 -2.31 -25.32 -9.89
C ASP A 41 -3.70 -24.69 -9.81
N PHE A 42 -3.80 -23.37 -9.72
CA PHE A 42 -5.07 -22.66 -9.49
C PHE A 42 -5.62 -22.03 -10.77
N SER A 43 -6.86 -22.41 -11.14
CA SER A 43 -7.57 -21.81 -12.27
C SER A 43 -8.04 -20.39 -11.96
N ALA A 44 -7.81 -19.47 -12.89
CA ALA A 44 -8.20 -18.08 -12.82
C ALA A 44 -9.58 -17.84 -13.44
N GLN A 45 -10.32 -16.89 -12.93
CA GLN A 45 -11.52 -16.42 -13.57
C GLN A 45 -11.16 -15.52 -14.76
N VAL A 46 -11.42 -15.98 -15.98
CA VAL A 46 -11.31 -15.16 -17.19
C VAL A 46 -12.54 -14.26 -17.28
N THR A 47 -12.33 -12.94 -17.32
CA THR A 47 -13.41 -11.94 -17.43
C THR A 47 -13.60 -11.44 -18.85
N MET A 48 -12.54 -11.50 -19.67
CA MET A 48 -12.57 -11.15 -21.09
C MET A 48 -11.48 -11.91 -21.84
N ALA A 49 -11.78 -12.32 -23.06
CA ALA A 49 -10.78 -12.89 -23.97
C ALA A 49 -11.00 -12.35 -25.39
N SER A 50 -9.90 -12.10 -26.09
CA SER A 50 -9.84 -11.77 -27.53
C SER A 50 -8.70 -12.54 -28.18
N SER A 51 -8.49 -12.40 -29.49
CA SER A 51 -7.43 -13.10 -30.23
C SER A 51 -6.02 -12.88 -29.73
N ASN A 52 -5.77 -11.81 -28.93
CA ASN A 52 -4.44 -11.43 -28.47
C ASN A 52 -4.37 -10.92 -27.02
N HIS A 53 -5.51 -10.81 -26.33
CA HIS A 53 -5.58 -10.35 -24.94
C HIS A 53 -6.57 -11.17 -24.13
N ILE A 54 -6.18 -11.49 -22.90
CA ILE A 54 -7.04 -12.07 -21.88
C ILE A 54 -6.99 -11.18 -20.64
N ILE A 55 -8.16 -10.91 -20.04
CA ILE A 55 -8.26 -10.33 -18.72
C ILE A 55 -8.68 -11.42 -17.76
N ALA A 56 -7.87 -11.64 -16.73
CA ALA A 56 -8.10 -12.68 -15.74
C ALA A 56 -7.90 -12.15 -14.32
N LYS A 57 -8.61 -12.73 -13.36
CA LYS A 57 -8.40 -12.45 -11.93
C LYS A 57 -7.48 -13.51 -11.34
N VAL A 58 -6.46 -13.05 -10.62
CA VAL A 58 -5.57 -13.93 -9.86
C VAL A 58 -6.39 -14.66 -8.79
N PRO A 59 -6.31 -16.01 -8.71
CA PRO A 59 -7.10 -16.79 -7.76
C PRO A 59 -6.83 -16.42 -6.31
N GLU A 60 -7.86 -16.35 -5.47
CA GLU A 60 -7.72 -16.13 -4.02
C GLU A 60 -6.90 -17.26 -3.34
N SER A 61 -7.05 -18.48 -3.83
CA SER A 61 -6.32 -19.66 -3.36
C SER A 61 -4.81 -19.62 -3.64
N SER A 62 -4.34 -18.73 -4.51
CA SER A 62 -2.92 -18.55 -4.83
C SER A 62 -2.14 -17.71 -3.81
N ALA A 63 -2.77 -17.28 -2.71
CA ALA A 63 -2.20 -16.36 -1.71
C ALA A 63 -0.88 -16.83 -1.06
N GLU A 64 -0.58 -18.13 -1.09
CA GLU A 64 0.64 -18.70 -0.50
C GLU A 64 1.79 -18.88 -1.52
N LEU A 65 1.54 -18.66 -2.81
CA LEU A 65 2.49 -19.01 -3.85
C LEU A 65 3.72 -18.08 -3.89
N GLY A 66 3.51 -16.76 -3.89
CA GLY A 66 4.55 -15.82 -4.30
C GLY A 66 4.76 -15.89 -5.83
N THR A 67 5.97 -16.09 -6.31
CA THR A 67 6.23 -16.29 -7.75
C THR A 67 5.57 -17.57 -8.23
N SER A 68 4.78 -17.48 -9.30
CA SER A 68 4.01 -18.59 -9.88
C SER A 68 4.22 -18.70 -11.38
N GLU A 69 3.91 -19.84 -11.96
CA GLU A 69 3.87 -20.05 -13.39
C GLU A 69 2.45 -19.78 -13.92
N LEU A 70 2.35 -18.80 -14.83
CA LEU A 70 1.12 -18.53 -15.58
C LEU A 70 1.09 -19.35 -16.85
N VAL A 71 -0.03 -20.03 -17.13
CA VAL A 71 -0.24 -20.85 -18.31
C VAL A 71 -1.60 -20.53 -18.91
N ILE A 72 -1.68 -20.52 -20.23
CA ILE A 72 -2.93 -20.41 -20.99
C ILE A 72 -3.15 -21.73 -21.72
N THR A 73 -4.36 -22.28 -21.63
CA THR A 73 -4.80 -23.45 -22.41
C THR A 73 -6.02 -23.07 -23.25
N THR A 74 -6.00 -23.38 -24.53
CA THR A 74 -7.14 -23.17 -25.45
C THR A 74 -7.15 -24.25 -26.53
N ASN A 75 -8.31 -24.82 -26.81
CA ASN A 75 -8.53 -25.91 -27.80
C ASN A 75 -7.58 -27.11 -27.61
N GLY A 76 -7.15 -27.39 -26.37
CA GLY A 76 -6.23 -28.50 -26.07
C GLY A 76 -4.74 -28.15 -26.14
N ASP A 77 -4.40 -27.00 -26.70
CA ASP A 77 -3.02 -26.50 -26.74
C ASP A 77 -2.71 -25.66 -25.50
N THR A 78 -1.51 -25.81 -24.96
CA THR A 78 -1.06 -25.13 -23.74
C THR A 78 0.20 -24.30 -24.01
N SER A 79 0.23 -23.05 -23.51
CA SER A 79 1.39 -22.17 -23.61
C SER A 79 2.57 -22.69 -22.80
N ARG A 80 3.78 -22.21 -23.12
CA ARG A 80 4.90 -22.33 -22.20
C ARG A 80 4.61 -21.55 -20.91
N PRO A 81 5.10 -22.03 -19.76
CA PRO A 81 4.96 -21.33 -18.49
C PRO A 81 5.59 -19.94 -18.55
N PHE A 82 4.89 -18.94 -18.02
CA PHE A 82 5.35 -17.56 -17.90
C PHE A 82 5.47 -17.22 -16.41
N PRO A 83 6.66 -16.83 -15.90
CA PRO A 83 6.82 -16.51 -14.49
C PRO A 83 6.06 -15.21 -14.14
N TYR A 84 5.23 -15.27 -13.12
CA TYR A 84 4.42 -14.15 -12.67
C TYR A 84 4.48 -14.00 -11.15
N GLU A 85 4.54 -12.76 -10.67
CA GLU A 85 4.64 -12.44 -9.25
C GLU A 85 3.25 -12.27 -8.63
N ILE A 86 2.94 -13.08 -7.62
CA ILE A 86 1.73 -12.99 -6.81
C ILE A 86 2.12 -12.60 -5.39
N GLY A 87 1.42 -11.65 -4.81
CA GLY A 87 1.66 -11.26 -3.43
C GLY A 87 1.42 -12.41 -2.46
N LYS A 88 2.49 -12.82 -1.76
CA LYS A 88 2.42 -13.88 -0.74
C LYS A 88 1.83 -13.34 0.54
N LYS A 89 0.75 -13.95 1.03
CA LYS A 89 0.14 -13.61 2.31
C LYS A 89 1.07 -14.02 3.47
N LEU A 90 1.39 -13.06 4.33
CA LEU A 90 2.20 -13.29 5.53
C LEU A 90 1.38 -13.34 6.81
N ALA A 91 0.28 -12.58 6.86
CA ALA A 91 -0.59 -12.50 8.02
C ALA A 91 -2.03 -12.23 7.61
N SER A 92 -2.97 -12.64 8.45
CA SER A 92 -4.41 -12.38 8.30
C SER A 92 -5.02 -11.96 9.64
N ASN A 93 -6.32 -11.63 9.63
CA ASN A 93 -7.05 -11.14 10.81
C ASN A 93 -6.45 -9.85 11.39
N LEU A 94 -5.81 -9.05 10.55
CA LEU A 94 -5.41 -7.69 10.83
C LEU A 94 -6.59 -6.75 10.53
N HIS A 95 -6.50 -5.51 11.00
CA HIS A 95 -7.45 -4.45 10.61
C HIS A 95 -6.68 -3.13 10.44
N PRO A 96 -5.74 -3.07 9.49
CA PRO A 96 -4.95 -1.89 9.26
C PRO A 96 -5.80 -0.78 8.64
N VAL A 97 -5.47 0.46 8.99
CA VAL A 97 -6.15 1.67 8.51
C VAL A 97 -5.19 2.70 7.93
N ALA A 98 -3.89 2.38 7.91
CA ALA A 98 -2.83 3.20 7.33
C ALA A 98 -1.68 2.33 6.79
N ASN A 99 -0.58 2.96 6.37
CA ASN A 99 0.64 2.26 5.98
C ASN A 99 1.17 1.40 7.12
N PRO A 100 1.68 0.19 6.84
CA PRO A 100 2.49 -0.53 7.80
C PRO A 100 3.84 0.19 7.97
N ALA A 101 4.48 0.00 9.13
CA ALA A 101 5.85 0.43 9.36
C ALA A 101 6.79 -0.78 9.43
N ILE A 102 8.05 -0.61 9.02
CA ILE A 102 9.03 -1.71 8.97
C ILE A 102 10.27 -1.30 9.76
N ASP A 103 10.73 -2.12 10.69
CA ASP A 103 11.96 -1.89 11.45
C ASP A 103 13.23 -2.33 10.69
N ALA A 104 14.39 -2.07 11.29
CA ALA A 104 15.69 -2.42 10.70
C ALA A 104 15.89 -3.93 10.53
N ASP A 105 15.20 -4.74 11.32
CA ASP A 105 15.26 -6.21 11.28
C ASP A 105 14.27 -6.81 10.26
N GLY A 106 13.48 -5.95 9.60
CA GLY A 106 12.46 -6.34 8.61
C GLY A 106 11.15 -6.81 9.23
N ASN A 107 10.92 -6.57 10.54
CA ASN A 107 9.61 -6.82 11.12
C ASN A 107 8.63 -5.74 10.67
N VAL A 108 7.42 -6.15 10.36
CA VAL A 108 6.33 -5.27 9.93
C VAL A 108 5.41 -5.01 11.11
N TYR A 109 5.07 -3.75 11.31
CA TYR A 109 4.11 -3.31 12.32
C TYR A 109 2.83 -2.87 11.61
N ALA A 110 1.71 -3.46 12.00
CA ALA A 110 0.40 -3.17 11.43
C ALA A 110 -0.61 -2.87 12.54
N THR A 111 -1.42 -1.83 12.36
CA THR A 111 -2.46 -1.48 13.32
C THR A 111 -3.61 -2.47 13.27
N TYR A 112 -4.26 -2.65 14.42
CA TYR A 112 -5.57 -3.26 14.54
C TYR A 112 -6.52 -2.21 15.10
N SER A 113 -7.28 -1.55 14.21
CA SER A 113 -8.12 -0.41 14.59
C SER A 113 -9.60 -0.79 14.55
N GLY A 114 -10.23 -0.85 15.69
CA GLY A 114 -11.68 -1.06 15.83
C GLY A 114 -12.50 0.14 15.34
N ARG A 115 -13.80 0.09 15.56
CA ARG A 115 -14.69 1.25 15.34
C ARG A 115 -14.24 2.42 16.23
N ARG A 116 -14.58 3.65 15.84
CA ARG A 116 -14.20 4.84 16.62
C ARG A 116 -14.66 4.72 18.08
N GLY A 117 -13.72 4.86 19.03
CA GLY A 117 -13.98 4.69 20.46
C GLY A 117 -14.10 3.24 20.92
N GLN A 118 -13.91 2.27 20.04
CA GLN A 118 -13.90 0.85 20.41
C GLN A 118 -12.50 0.46 20.86
N LYS A 119 -12.39 -0.02 22.11
CA LYS A 119 -11.17 -0.66 22.60
C LYS A 119 -11.03 -2.04 21.96
N THR A 120 -9.85 -2.30 21.42
CA THR A 120 -9.48 -3.61 20.84
C THR A 120 -8.49 -4.32 21.76
N PRO A 121 -8.43 -5.66 21.76
CA PRO A 121 -7.49 -6.40 22.60
C PRO A 121 -6.02 -6.17 22.20
N VAL A 122 -5.79 -5.79 20.96
CA VAL A 122 -4.46 -5.43 20.42
C VAL A 122 -4.60 -4.16 19.62
N SER A 123 -3.67 -3.22 19.76
CA SER A 123 -3.63 -1.99 18.98
C SER A 123 -2.68 -2.12 17.78
N ILE A 124 -1.57 -2.82 17.97
CA ILE A 124 -0.54 -3.04 16.94
C ILE A 124 -0.01 -4.46 17.03
N TYR A 125 0.03 -5.13 15.90
CA TYR A 125 0.73 -6.41 15.73
C TYR A 125 2.13 -6.19 15.20
N LYS A 126 3.08 -7.01 15.66
CA LYS A 126 4.41 -7.20 15.07
C LYS A 126 4.40 -8.50 14.28
N ILE A 127 4.77 -8.43 13.01
CA ILE A 127 4.85 -9.55 12.08
C ILE A 127 6.30 -9.72 11.65
N THR A 128 6.89 -10.88 11.92
CA THR A 128 8.27 -11.18 11.52
C THR A 128 8.36 -11.40 10.00
N PRO A 129 9.58 -11.34 9.39
CA PRO A 129 9.77 -11.67 7.97
C PRO A 129 9.33 -13.09 7.59
N LYS A 130 9.21 -13.99 8.58
CA LYS A 130 8.72 -15.37 8.39
C LYS A 130 7.21 -15.51 8.56
N GLY A 131 6.49 -14.42 8.87
CA GLY A 131 5.04 -14.41 9.05
C GLY A 131 4.55 -14.73 10.46
N ALA A 132 5.42 -14.83 11.47
CA ALA A 132 4.97 -14.99 12.86
C ALA A 132 4.33 -13.67 13.34
N VAL A 133 3.06 -13.74 13.79
CA VAL A 133 2.26 -12.60 14.25
C VAL A 133 2.20 -12.59 15.77
N THR A 134 2.56 -11.48 16.39
CA THR A 134 2.51 -11.31 17.85
C THR A 134 1.87 -9.97 18.22
N PRO A 135 1.05 -9.89 19.30
CA PRO A 135 0.65 -8.63 19.88
C PRO A 135 1.89 -7.81 20.29
N PHE A 136 1.90 -6.52 19.97
CA PHE A 136 3.02 -5.64 20.30
C PHE A 136 2.58 -4.49 21.21
N VAL A 137 1.48 -3.82 20.87
CA VAL A 137 0.88 -2.76 21.69
C VAL A 137 -0.59 -3.08 21.91
N THR A 138 -1.12 -2.82 23.14
CA THR A 138 -2.49 -3.19 23.51
C THR A 138 -3.30 -2.05 24.12
N ASP A 139 -2.70 -0.89 24.35
CA ASP A 139 -3.26 0.20 25.15
C ASP A 139 -3.56 1.50 24.38
N ILE A 140 -3.30 1.56 23.07
CA ILE A 140 -3.65 2.71 22.23
C ILE A 140 -5.01 2.50 21.59
N MET A 141 -5.96 3.37 21.90
CA MET A 141 -7.28 3.31 21.30
C MET A 141 -7.25 3.84 19.86
N ASN A 142 -7.78 3.04 18.92
CA ASN A 142 -7.83 3.39 17.50
C ASN A 142 -6.48 3.86 16.92
N ALA A 143 -5.42 3.11 17.20
CA ALA A 143 -4.11 3.29 16.56
C ALA A 143 -4.28 3.39 15.04
N THR A 144 -3.65 4.39 14.41
CA THR A 144 -3.87 4.71 12.99
C THR A 144 -2.56 4.81 12.19
N GLY A 145 -1.84 5.92 12.28
CA GLY A 145 -0.58 6.12 11.57
C GLY A 145 0.60 5.53 12.36
N LEU A 146 1.55 4.97 11.63
CA LEU A 146 2.79 4.40 12.16
C LEU A 146 3.99 5.02 11.43
N ALA A 147 5.01 5.44 12.15
CA ALA A 147 6.29 5.86 11.57
C ALA A 147 7.44 5.57 12.53
N PHE A 148 8.57 5.16 11.99
CA PHE A 148 9.82 5.12 12.74
C PHE A 148 10.53 6.47 12.66
N SER A 149 11.07 6.93 13.79
CA SER A 149 11.95 8.10 13.84
C SER A 149 13.35 7.75 13.32
N LEU A 150 14.17 8.77 13.13
CA LEU A 150 15.60 8.63 12.79
C LEU A 150 16.38 7.74 13.76
N THR A 151 15.94 7.68 15.04
CA THR A 151 16.57 6.89 16.10
C THR A 151 16.00 5.45 16.17
N GLY A 152 15.06 5.11 15.29
CA GLY A 152 14.43 3.80 15.22
C GLY A 152 13.38 3.55 16.31
N GLU A 153 12.81 4.61 16.88
CA GLU A 153 11.67 4.53 17.80
C GLU A 153 10.37 4.57 17.00
N LEU A 154 9.40 3.75 17.35
CA LEU A 154 8.09 3.73 16.71
C LEU A 154 7.20 4.83 17.29
N PHE A 155 6.57 5.61 16.40
CA PHE A 155 5.54 6.58 16.75
C PHE A 155 4.20 6.13 16.19
N VAL A 156 3.13 6.42 16.94
CA VAL A 156 1.77 5.95 16.65
C VAL A 156 0.78 7.06 16.91
N SER A 157 -0.05 7.38 15.92
CA SER A 157 -1.18 8.29 16.11
C SER A 157 -2.44 7.54 16.57
N SER A 158 -3.24 8.18 17.43
CA SER A 158 -4.58 7.74 17.84
C SER A 158 -5.64 8.67 17.27
N ARG A 159 -6.47 8.17 16.36
CA ARG A 159 -7.55 8.98 15.76
C ARG A 159 -8.71 9.27 16.71
N TYR A 160 -8.83 8.53 17.80
CA TYR A 160 -9.87 8.74 18.79
C TYR A 160 -9.48 9.81 19.81
N GLU A 161 -8.23 9.74 20.30
CA GLU A 161 -7.73 10.61 21.36
C GLU A 161 -7.10 11.90 20.82
N GLY A 162 -6.72 11.91 19.52
CA GLY A 162 -5.98 13.03 18.93
C GLY A 162 -4.55 13.11 19.43
N ASN A 163 -3.99 12.00 19.90
CA ASN A 163 -2.67 11.90 20.50
C ASN A 163 -1.67 11.23 19.55
N VAL A 164 -0.40 11.46 19.79
CA VAL A 164 0.70 10.66 19.25
C VAL A 164 1.48 10.06 20.43
N TYR A 165 1.74 8.78 20.32
CA TYR A 165 2.50 8.01 21.30
C TYR A 165 3.86 7.60 20.73
N ARG A 166 4.88 7.62 21.57
CA ARG A 166 6.16 6.96 21.34
C ARG A 166 6.09 5.55 21.92
N VAL A 167 6.58 4.57 21.19
CA VAL A 167 6.57 3.15 21.59
C VAL A 167 8.00 2.64 21.62
N ASP A 168 8.40 2.08 22.75
CA ASP A 168 9.72 1.48 22.89
C ASP A 168 9.81 0.08 22.29
N ARG A 169 11.01 -0.52 22.27
CA ARG A 169 11.25 -1.85 21.71
C ARG A 169 10.49 -2.98 22.42
N ALA A 170 10.03 -2.74 23.66
CA ALA A 170 9.24 -3.68 24.45
C ALA A 170 7.72 -3.48 24.26
N GLY A 171 7.29 -2.53 23.42
CA GLY A 171 5.90 -2.20 23.18
C GLY A 171 5.25 -1.31 24.25
N ARG A 172 6.05 -0.71 25.15
CA ARG A 172 5.53 0.24 26.15
C ARG A 172 5.32 1.60 25.52
N THR A 173 4.18 2.21 25.82
CA THR A 173 3.73 3.47 25.24
C THR A 173 4.01 4.64 26.18
N GLU A 174 4.38 5.77 25.59
CA GLU A 174 4.54 7.05 26.25
C GLU A 174 3.84 8.12 25.43
N LEU A 175 3.03 8.98 26.05
CA LEU A 175 2.42 10.12 25.39
C LEU A 175 3.51 11.08 24.89
N PHE A 176 3.57 11.28 23.58
CA PHE A 176 4.52 12.20 22.97
C PHE A 176 3.95 13.62 22.80
N THR A 177 2.73 13.71 22.24
CA THR A 177 1.99 14.96 22.04
C THR A 177 0.48 14.69 21.95
N GLU A 178 -0.32 15.72 22.19
CA GLU A 178 -1.80 15.69 22.15
C GLU A 178 -2.36 16.87 21.36
N GLY A 179 -3.68 16.87 21.13
CA GLY A 179 -4.37 17.97 20.46
C GLY A 179 -4.32 17.93 18.94
N MET A 180 -4.02 16.77 18.34
CA MET A 180 -3.90 16.60 16.87
C MET A 180 -5.25 16.32 16.19
N GLY A 181 -6.38 16.69 16.79
CA GLY A 181 -7.70 16.48 16.21
C GLY A 181 -8.01 15.00 15.96
N ILE A 182 -8.37 14.63 14.73
CA ILE A 182 -8.55 13.23 14.32
C ILE A 182 -7.22 12.77 13.69
N ALA A 183 -6.20 12.55 14.53
CA ALA A 183 -4.85 12.20 14.11
C ALA A 183 -4.84 10.93 13.25
N SER A 184 -4.23 10.99 12.08
CA SER A 184 -4.20 9.91 11.11
C SER A 184 -2.77 9.58 10.65
N GLY A 185 -2.42 9.75 9.40
CA GLY A 185 -1.05 9.47 8.94
C GLY A 185 -0.01 10.36 9.62
N ILE A 186 1.17 9.79 9.85
CA ILE A 186 2.32 10.47 10.41
C ILE A 186 3.57 10.20 9.59
N ALA A 187 4.51 11.14 9.56
CA ALA A 187 5.80 11.00 8.89
C ALA A 187 6.85 11.89 9.54
N PHE A 188 8.12 11.48 9.48
CA PHE A 188 9.26 12.29 9.89
C PHE A 188 9.95 12.91 8.68
N ASP A 189 10.40 14.16 8.80
CA ASP A 189 11.37 14.74 7.87
C ASP A 189 12.81 14.32 8.24
N ARG A 190 13.77 14.73 7.43
CA ARG A 190 15.20 14.43 7.64
C ARG A 190 15.80 15.12 8.88
N ASP A 191 15.16 16.17 9.37
CA ASP A 191 15.59 16.92 10.55
C ASP A 191 14.98 16.37 11.85
N GLY A 192 14.16 15.32 11.75
CA GLY A 192 13.49 14.65 12.87
C GLY A 192 12.21 15.35 13.33
N ASN A 193 11.66 16.30 12.58
CA ASN A 193 10.35 16.84 12.89
C ASN A 193 9.27 15.85 12.52
N LEU A 194 8.27 15.71 13.37
CA LEU A 194 7.10 14.86 13.13
C LEU A 194 5.98 15.65 12.45
N TYR A 195 5.39 15.08 11.40
CA TYR A 195 4.20 15.62 10.75
C TYR A 195 3.02 14.71 11.01
N VAL A 196 1.87 15.30 11.33
CA VAL A 196 0.63 14.60 11.67
C VAL A 196 -0.51 15.15 10.84
N GLY A 197 -1.19 14.28 10.08
CA GLY A 197 -2.40 14.66 9.34
C GLY A 197 -3.65 14.52 10.21
N ASP A 198 -4.39 15.60 10.38
CA ASP A 198 -5.73 15.61 10.95
C ASP A 198 -6.77 15.50 9.82
N ARG A 199 -7.69 14.56 9.94
CA ARG A 199 -8.75 14.33 8.94
C ARG A 199 -9.61 15.56 8.63
N THR A 200 -9.65 16.55 9.53
CA THR A 200 -10.38 17.80 9.29
C THR A 200 -9.69 18.74 8.32
N GLY A 201 -8.47 18.41 7.89
CA GLY A 201 -7.72 19.11 6.85
C GLY A 201 -6.41 19.72 7.31
N SER A 202 -6.10 19.74 8.62
CA SER A 202 -4.85 20.29 9.12
C SER A 202 -3.69 19.30 9.01
N ILE A 203 -2.54 19.78 8.58
CA ILE A 203 -1.27 19.08 8.70
C ILE A 203 -0.46 19.81 9.78
N PHE A 204 -0.19 19.12 10.89
CA PHE A 204 0.62 19.66 11.97
C PHE A 204 2.08 19.30 11.77
N LYS A 205 2.98 20.19 12.19
CA LYS A 205 4.42 19.95 12.35
C LYS A 205 4.77 20.07 13.82
N ILE A 206 5.48 19.08 14.35
CA ILE A 206 5.99 19.03 15.71
C ILE A 206 7.52 18.99 15.64
N ASN A 207 8.19 20.00 16.19
CA ASN A 207 9.65 20.08 16.18
C ASN A 207 10.28 19.30 17.35
N SER A 208 11.61 19.27 17.41
CA SER A 208 12.37 18.60 18.48
C SER A 208 12.11 19.18 19.89
N SER A 209 11.68 20.44 19.99
CA SER A 209 11.27 21.09 21.24
C SER A 209 9.81 20.77 21.62
N LYS A 210 9.13 19.91 20.85
CA LYS A 210 7.71 19.56 21.00
C LYS A 210 6.74 20.74 20.76
N GLU A 211 7.19 21.79 20.10
CA GLU A 211 6.31 22.88 19.67
C GLU A 211 5.48 22.44 18.47
N ILE A 212 4.19 22.78 18.49
CA ILE A 212 3.19 22.34 17.50
C ILE A 212 2.82 23.54 16.62
N PHE A 213 2.89 23.33 15.31
CA PHE A 213 2.53 24.34 14.30
C PHE A 213 1.51 23.74 13.33
N VAL A 214 0.55 24.56 12.87
CA VAL A 214 -0.21 24.22 11.66
C VAL A 214 0.70 24.46 10.47
N PHE A 215 1.15 23.41 9.82
CA PHE A 215 2.08 23.49 8.70
C PHE A 215 1.39 23.79 7.39
N ALA A 216 0.24 23.15 7.16
CA ALA A 216 -0.58 23.36 5.96
C ALA A 216 -2.05 23.01 6.23
N THR A 217 -2.92 23.45 5.34
CA THR A 217 -4.34 23.11 5.36
C THR A 217 -4.75 22.53 4.02
N LEU A 218 -5.45 21.39 4.06
CA LEU A 218 -5.94 20.66 2.90
C LEU A 218 -7.46 20.51 2.96
N GLU A 219 -8.06 19.98 1.91
CA GLU A 219 -9.45 19.55 1.90
C GLU A 219 -9.63 18.38 2.90
N PRO A 220 -10.69 18.40 3.75
CA PRO A 220 -10.94 17.34 4.71
C PRO A 220 -11.03 15.95 4.08
N SER A 221 -10.46 14.94 4.74
CA SER A 221 -10.50 13.56 4.26
C SER A 221 -11.62 12.76 4.93
N ILE A 222 -12.28 11.90 4.17
CA ILE A 222 -13.28 10.95 4.68
C ILE A 222 -12.64 9.70 5.33
N ALA A 223 -11.34 9.48 5.14
CA ALA A 223 -10.55 8.41 5.75
C ALA A 223 -9.24 8.97 6.35
N ALA A 224 -8.28 8.12 6.67
CA ALA A 224 -6.97 8.58 7.10
C ALA A 224 -6.23 9.32 5.98
N TYR A 225 -5.50 10.38 6.30
CA TYR A 225 -4.42 10.84 5.46
C TYR A 225 -3.24 9.88 5.54
N HIS A 226 -2.53 9.72 4.44
CA HIS A 226 -1.27 9.00 4.37
C HIS A 226 -0.17 9.98 3.97
N LEU A 227 0.89 10.01 4.73
CA LEU A 227 1.97 10.97 4.60
C LEU A 227 3.29 10.25 4.25
N ALA A 228 4.05 10.82 3.32
CA ALA A 228 5.41 10.38 3.04
C ALA A 228 6.27 11.53 2.51
N PHE A 229 7.52 11.62 2.93
CA PHE A 229 8.48 12.58 2.37
C PHE A 229 9.12 12.05 1.09
N GLY A 230 9.14 12.86 0.03
CA GLY A 230 9.94 12.65 -1.17
C GLY A 230 11.44 12.88 -0.91
N PHE A 231 12.27 12.64 -1.93
CA PHE A 231 13.70 13.03 -1.90
C PHE A 231 13.91 14.53 -2.11
N ASP A 232 12.88 15.21 -2.59
CA ASP A 232 12.80 16.66 -2.81
C ASP A 232 12.43 17.46 -1.55
N ASP A 233 12.37 16.79 -0.39
CA ASP A 233 11.93 17.34 0.89
C ASP A 233 10.47 17.83 0.95
N TYR A 234 9.70 17.57 -0.08
CA TYR A 234 8.28 17.81 -0.04
C TYR A 234 7.56 16.71 0.74
N LEU A 235 6.56 17.10 1.51
CA LEU A 235 5.62 16.18 2.13
C LEU A 235 4.51 15.85 1.12
N TYR A 236 4.39 14.59 0.74
CA TYR A 236 3.30 14.10 -0.09
C TYR A 236 2.18 13.57 0.78
N VAL A 237 0.95 13.96 0.45
CA VAL A 237 -0.24 13.59 1.20
C VAL A 237 -1.26 12.97 0.27
N ALA A 238 -1.69 11.76 0.59
CA ALA A 238 -2.80 11.05 -0.04
C ALA A 238 -3.94 10.88 0.97
N GLY A 239 -5.16 11.08 0.53
CA GLY A 239 -6.35 10.88 1.36
C GLY A 239 -7.62 11.06 0.53
N PRO A 240 -8.60 10.14 0.65
CA PRO A 240 -9.85 10.26 -0.10
C PRO A 240 -10.72 11.36 0.47
N THR A 241 -11.33 12.14 -0.42
CA THR A 241 -12.35 13.14 -0.08
C THR A 241 -13.74 12.64 -0.46
N THR A 242 -14.73 13.50 -0.44
CA THR A 242 -16.07 13.21 -0.99
C THR A 242 -16.12 13.22 -2.52
N SER A 243 -15.04 13.66 -3.16
CA SER A 243 -14.89 13.67 -4.61
C SER A 243 -14.63 12.25 -5.17
N SER A 244 -14.98 12.07 -6.45
CA SER A 244 -14.57 10.89 -7.22
C SER A 244 -13.23 11.09 -7.94
N PHE A 245 -12.66 12.30 -7.87
CA PHE A 245 -11.42 12.71 -8.51
C PHE A 245 -10.48 13.32 -7.47
N ASP A 246 -9.98 12.46 -6.60
CA ASP A 246 -9.08 12.87 -5.54
C ASP A 246 -7.68 13.22 -6.06
N SER A 247 -6.95 13.98 -5.26
CA SER A 247 -5.60 14.44 -5.55
C SER A 247 -4.58 13.81 -4.60
N ILE A 248 -3.36 13.66 -5.07
CA ILE A 248 -2.17 13.62 -4.23
C ILE A 248 -1.70 15.06 -4.09
N TYR A 249 -1.58 15.54 -2.86
CA TYR A 249 -1.02 16.85 -2.56
C TYR A 249 0.47 16.74 -2.31
N ARG A 250 1.20 17.81 -2.61
CA ARG A 250 2.62 17.98 -2.33
C ARG A 250 2.80 19.31 -1.61
N ILE A 251 3.42 19.27 -0.44
CA ILE A 251 3.61 20.45 0.43
C ILE A 251 5.09 20.74 0.50
N SER A 252 5.47 21.96 0.12
CA SER A 252 6.87 22.41 0.15
C SER A 252 7.41 22.51 1.57
N PRO A 253 8.74 22.60 1.78
CA PRO A 253 9.31 22.87 3.10
C PRO A 253 8.84 24.17 3.75
N SER A 254 8.33 25.14 2.95
CA SER A 254 7.73 26.39 3.42
C SER A 254 6.25 26.29 3.75
N GLY A 255 5.59 25.12 3.52
CA GLY A 255 4.17 24.91 3.78
C GLY A 255 3.26 25.23 2.60
N GLU A 256 3.81 25.56 1.42
CA GLU A 256 3.00 25.81 0.21
C GLU A 256 2.45 24.51 -0.35
N VAL A 257 1.15 24.49 -0.66
CA VAL A 257 0.41 23.31 -1.10
C VAL A 257 0.23 23.32 -2.61
N ASP A 258 0.71 22.25 -3.27
CA ASP A 258 0.49 21.98 -4.68
C ASP A 258 -0.26 20.66 -4.88
N ARG A 259 -0.95 20.52 -6.00
CA ARG A 259 -1.49 19.23 -6.46
C ARG A 259 -0.44 18.52 -7.32
N PHE A 260 0.12 17.42 -6.82
CA PHE A 260 1.03 16.59 -7.59
C PHE A 260 0.32 15.84 -8.71
N PHE A 261 -0.86 15.26 -8.42
CA PHE A 261 -1.69 14.55 -9.40
C PHE A 261 -3.15 14.61 -8.99
N THR A 262 -4.07 14.67 -9.97
CA THR A 262 -5.53 14.67 -9.77
C THR A 262 -6.17 13.62 -10.67
N GLY A 263 -7.26 12.99 -10.21
CA GLY A 263 -8.05 12.03 -10.98
C GLY A 263 -7.97 10.60 -10.46
N LEU A 264 -7.46 10.41 -9.23
CA LEU A 264 -7.49 9.14 -8.55
C LEU A 264 -8.82 8.92 -7.85
N GLY A 265 -9.25 7.68 -7.77
CA GLY A 265 -10.34 7.27 -6.90
C GLY A 265 -9.78 6.73 -5.58
N ARG A 266 -10.16 7.33 -4.46
CA ARG A 266 -9.82 6.93 -3.09
C ARG A 266 -8.33 6.65 -2.89
N PRO A 267 -7.43 7.63 -3.11
CA PRO A 267 -6.01 7.45 -2.83
C PRO A 267 -5.81 7.22 -1.33
N GLN A 268 -4.95 6.27 -1.01
CA GLN A 268 -4.59 5.89 0.34
C GLN A 268 -3.06 5.76 0.46
N GLY A 269 -2.54 4.66 1.02
CA GLY A 269 -1.13 4.45 1.25
C GLY A 269 -0.21 5.04 0.18
N ILE A 270 0.85 5.69 0.64
CA ILE A 270 1.88 6.29 -0.22
C ILE A 270 3.27 5.95 0.32
N ALA A 271 4.19 5.55 -0.57
CA ALA A 271 5.60 5.32 -0.27
C ALA A 271 6.45 5.62 -1.50
N PHE A 272 7.75 5.80 -1.34
CA PHE A 272 8.68 6.10 -2.43
C PHE A 272 9.66 4.96 -2.66
N ASP A 273 10.02 4.72 -3.93
CA ASP A 273 11.17 3.89 -4.25
C ASP A 273 12.49 4.68 -4.12
N ILE A 274 13.63 3.98 -4.29
CA ILE A 274 14.96 4.57 -4.17
C ILE A 274 15.24 5.60 -5.27
N ASP A 275 14.55 5.53 -6.40
CA ASP A 275 14.67 6.48 -7.52
C ASP A 275 13.79 7.72 -7.31
N GLY A 276 13.04 7.80 -6.21
CA GLY A 276 12.18 8.93 -5.87
C GLY A 276 10.78 8.89 -6.51
N HIS A 277 10.36 7.75 -7.06
CA HIS A 277 9.03 7.64 -7.63
C HIS A 277 8.01 7.28 -6.55
N PRO A 278 6.90 8.02 -6.42
CA PRO A 278 5.84 7.65 -5.50
C PRO A 278 5.03 6.45 -6.01
N TYR A 279 4.67 5.58 -5.07
CA TYR A 279 3.72 4.48 -5.22
C TYR A 279 2.51 4.80 -4.35
N VAL A 280 1.31 4.74 -4.93
CA VAL A 280 0.07 5.12 -4.25
C VAL A 280 -0.99 4.05 -4.45
N VAL A 281 -1.63 3.65 -3.35
CA VAL A 281 -2.85 2.83 -3.39
C VAL A 281 -4.00 3.68 -3.91
N ALA A 282 -4.62 3.27 -5.01
CA ALA A 282 -5.76 4.00 -5.59
C ALA A 282 -6.55 3.16 -6.60
N SER A 283 -7.62 3.75 -7.13
CA SER A 283 -8.21 3.37 -8.39
C SER A 283 -7.96 4.45 -9.45
N TYR A 284 -7.70 4.03 -10.68
CA TYR A 284 -7.49 4.93 -11.80
C TYR A 284 -7.90 4.24 -13.10
N ARG A 285 -8.72 4.92 -13.92
CA ARG A 285 -9.23 4.43 -15.22
C ARG A 285 -9.78 3.00 -15.14
N GLY A 286 -10.62 2.73 -14.13
CA GLY A 286 -11.25 1.43 -13.91
C GLY A 286 -10.34 0.34 -13.32
N ARG A 287 -9.06 0.59 -13.14
CA ARG A 287 -8.11 -0.36 -12.52
C ARG A 287 -7.91 -0.03 -11.04
N ARG A 288 -7.66 -1.04 -10.21
CA ARG A 288 -7.44 -0.91 -8.76
C ARG A 288 -6.12 -1.55 -8.36
N GLY A 289 -5.40 -0.88 -7.47
CA GLY A 289 -4.12 -1.40 -6.98
C GLY A 289 -3.16 -0.30 -6.55
N ILE A 290 -1.88 -0.54 -6.77
CA ILE A 290 -0.79 0.38 -6.45
C ILE A 290 -0.26 0.96 -7.76
N PHE A 291 -0.33 2.28 -7.86
CA PHE A 291 0.12 3.03 -9.02
C PHE A 291 1.48 3.68 -8.73
N ARG A 292 2.43 3.47 -9.65
CA ARG A 292 3.75 4.11 -9.66
C ARG A 292 3.71 5.34 -10.56
N PHE A 293 4.36 6.41 -10.12
CA PHE A 293 4.47 7.68 -10.86
C PHE A 293 5.92 7.94 -11.28
N ARG A 294 6.39 7.27 -12.33
CA ARG A 294 7.66 7.63 -13.02
C ARG A 294 7.51 8.95 -13.76
N ASP A 295 6.42 9.11 -14.45
CA ASP A 295 5.94 10.36 -15.01
C ASP A 295 4.76 10.84 -14.17
N PRO A 296 4.82 12.02 -13.54
CA PRO A 296 3.70 12.54 -12.74
C PRO A 296 2.37 12.61 -13.49
N LYS A 297 2.40 12.68 -14.84
CA LYS A 297 1.20 12.75 -15.67
C LYS A 297 0.66 11.38 -16.12
N LYS A 298 1.44 10.29 -15.94
CA LYS A 298 1.12 8.95 -16.46
C LYS A 298 1.33 7.88 -15.39
N PRO A 299 0.41 7.78 -14.41
CA PRO A 299 0.52 6.71 -13.41
C PRO A 299 0.40 5.33 -14.07
N GLU A 300 1.31 4.43 -13.70
CA GLU A 300 1.36 3.05 -14.16
C GLU A 300 0.89 2.12 -13.04
N LEU A 301 0.01 1.17 -13.33
CA LEU A 301 -0.36 0.14 -12.37
C LEU A 301 0.83 -0.79 -12.15
N ALA A 302 1.41 -0.77 -10.97
CA ALA A 302 2.56 -1.59 -10.58
C ALA A 302 2.13 -2.93 -9.99
N VAL A 303 1.08 -2.91 -9.14
CA VAL A 303 0.51 -4.10 -8.50
C VAL A 303 -1.01 -4.00 -8.57
N ALA A 304 -1.68 -5.01 -9.15
CA ALA A 304 -3.13 -5.10 -9.10
C ALA A 304 -3.58 -5.67 -7.75
N GLY A 305 -4.65 -5.12 -7.18
CA GLY A 305 -5.21 -5.60 -5.91
C GLY A 305 -6.47 -4.87 -5.51
N LEU A 306 -7.27 -5.50 -4.67
CA LEU A 306 -8.54 -4.97 -4.17
C LEU A 306 -8.43 -4.62 -2.69
N ASN A 307 -9.21 -3.63 -2.25
CA ASN A 307 -9.35 -3.23 -0.85
C ASN A 307 -8.02 -2.87 -0.15
N LEU A 308 -7.04 -2.42 -0.93
CA LEU A 308 -5.74 -2.05 -0.40
C LEU A 308 -5.85 -0.79 0.46
N VAL A 309 -5.06 -0.74 1.53
CA VAL A 309 -5.06 0.34 2.52
C VAL A 309 -3.70 1.03 2.57
N GLY A 310 -2.61 0.26 2.57
CA GLY A 310 -1.29 0.82 2.77
C GLY A 310 -0.18 -0.03 2.16
N LEU A 311 1.00 0.57 2.08
CA LEU A 311 2.19 -0.06 1.54
C LEU A 311 3.45 0.48 2.23
N ALA A 312 4.51 -0.34 2.25
CA ALA A 312 5.85 0.07 2.66
C ALA A 312 6.88 -0.80 1.95
N PHE A 313 8.01 -0.23 1.56
CA PHE A 313 9.13 -0.98 1.02
C PHE A 313 10.00 -1.55 2.14
N ASP A 314 10.44 -2.80 2.01
CA ASP A 314 11.48 -3.36 2.87
C ASP A 314 12.88 -3.15 2.27
N ARG A 315 13.91 -3.57 3.03
CA ARG A 315 15.31 -3.50 2.58
C ARG A 315 15.72 -4.66 1.68
N GLN A 316 14.79 -5.58 1.38
CA GLN A 316 15.02 -6.80 0.58
C GLN A 316 14.29 -6.73 -0.77
N GLU A 317 14.05 -5.52 -1.29
CA GLU A 317 13.42 -5.27 -2.58
C GLU A 317 11.96 -5.78 -2.67
N ASN A 318 11.28 -5.92 -1.54
CA ASN A 318 9.88 -6.27 -1.51
C ASN A 318 9.01 -5.06 -1.16
N LEU A 319 7.78 -5.10 -1.64
CA LEU A 319 6.71 -4.22 -1.21
C LEU A 319 5.80 -4.98 -0.24
N MET A 320 5.72 -4.50 0.99
CA MET A 320 4.75 -4.95 1.98
C MET A 320 3.46 -4.20 1.77
N VAL A 321 2.37 -4.92 1.54
CA VAL A 321 1.06 -4.37 1.20
C VAL A 321 0.05 -4.86 2.20
N VAL A 322 -0.74 -3.95 2.76
CA VAL A 322 -1.87 -4.29 3.61
C VAL A 322 -3.19 -4.00 2.88
N ASP A 323 -4.09 -4.95 2.94
CA ASP A 323 -5.49 -4.75 2.63
C ASP A 323 -6.31 -4.54 3.93
N SER A 324 -7.63 -4.62 3.87
CA SER A 324 -8.49 -4.44 5.04
C SER A 324 -8.33 -5.50 6.14
N SER A 325 -7.61 -6.60 5.90
CA SER A 325 -7.53 -7.76 6.81
C SER A 325 -6.20 -8.49 6.84
N SER A 326 -5.33 -8.27 5.88
CA SER A 326 -4.15 -9.10 5.65
C SER A 326 -2.92 -8.27 5.30
N LEU A 327 -1.75 -8.87 5.52
CA LEU A 327 -0.46 -8.39 5.06
C LEU A 327 0.09 -9.33 3.97
N TYR A 328 0.52 -8.74 2.87
CA TYR A 328 1.16 -9.45 1.75
C TYR A 328 2.57 -8.92 1.51
N ARG A 329 3.44 -9.81 1.04
CA ARG A 329 4.75 -9.48 0.50
C ARG A 329 4.75 -9.66 -1.01
N VAL A 330 5.07 -8.62 -1.77
CA VAL A 330 5.20 -8.62 -3.23
C VAL A 330 6.67 -8.38 -3.59
N ARG A 331 7.28 -9.30 -4.31
CA ARG A 331 8.68 -9.19 -4.71
C ARG A 331 8.80 -8.34 -5.98
N LEU A 332 8.96 -7.03 -5.81
CA LEU A 332 9.09 -6.10 -6.95
C LEU A 332 10.52 -5.97 -7.49
N ARG A 333 11.54 -6.39 -6.73
CA ARG A 333 12.97 -6.17 -7.00
C ARG A 333 13.30 -4.67 -7.10
N ILE A 334 12.68 -3.89 -6.23
CA ILE A 334 12.81 -2.44 -6.16
C ILE A 334 13.07 -2.09 -4.70
N LEU A 335 14.14 -1.36 -4.45
CA LEU A 335 14.43 -0.81 -3.13
C LEU A 335 13.51 0.38 -2.86
N GLY A 336 13.05 0.48 -1.63
CA GLY A 336 12.37 1.67 -1.15
C GLY A 336 13.33 2.80 -0.79
N LYS A 337 12.79 4.02 -0.73
CA LYS A 337 13.50 5.14 -0.12
C LYS A 337 13.87 4.73 1.32
N PRO A 338 15.15 4.88 1.74
CA PRO A 338 15.51 4.68 3.13
C PRO A 338 14.62 5.55 4.02
N LEU A 339 14.09 4.96 5.09
CA LEU A 339 13.43 5.77 6.12
C LEU A 339 14.47 6.72 6.73
N PRO A 340 14.03 7.90 7.14
CA PRO A 340 14.93 8.88 7.72
C PRO A 340 15.71 8.31 8.90
#